data_ba5cd11aaaae20c1db2182a3d104dae3
#
_entry.id   ba5cd11aaaae20c1db2182a3d104dae3
#
_cell.length_a   1.000
_cell.length_b   1.000
_cell.length_c   1.000
_cell.angle_alpha   90.00
_cell.angle_beta   90.00
_cell.angle_gamma   90.00
#
_symmetry.space_group_name_H-M   'P 1'
#
loop_
_entity.id
_entity.type
_entity.pdbx_description
1 polymer ?
#
loop_
_entity_poly.entity_id
_entity_poly.type
_entity_poly.pdbx_seq_one_letter_code
_entity_poly.pdbx_strand_id
1 'polypeptide(L)'
;MPTYRKTPEAVAALTREQYRVTQQSGTEAPGTGELLDNEEPGIYVDIVSGEPLFASADKFESGCGWPSFTKPIVPAHVNELKDGSHGMIRTEVRSSAADSHLGHVFDDGPRDRGGLRYCINSASLRFVHRDDMAAEGYGEYIDQVEDVK
;
A
#
# COMPACT_ATOMS: atom_id res chain seq x y z
N MET A 1 2.68 -17.57 13.30
CA MET A 1 2.37 -16.75 12.13
C MET A 1 1.32 -15.73 12.46
N PRO A 2 1.62 -14.47 12.28
CA PRO A 2 0.59 -13.48 12.54
C PRO A 2 -0.55 -13.65 11.54
N THR A 3 -1.74 -13.41 12.00
CA THR A 3 -2.93 -13.47 11.16
C THR A 3 -3.45 -12.06 11.00
N TYR A 4 -3.57 -11.63 9.75
CA TYR A 4 -4.05 -10.28 9.43
C TYR A 4 -5.53 -10.37 9.06
N ARG A 5 -6.34 -9.48 9.60
CA ARG A 5 -7.77 -9.49 9.29
C ARG A 5 -8.41 -8.16 9.62
N LYS A 6 -9.57 -7.94 9.05
CA LYS A 6 -10.37 -6.77 9.33
C LYS A 6 -11.15 -7.03 10.61
N THR A 7 -11.12 -6.06 11.52
CA THR A 7 -11.92 -6.15 12.76
C THR A 7 -12.78 -4.91 12.88
N PRO A 8 -13.92 -5.00 13.56
CA PRO A 8 -14.76 -3.81 13.79
C PRO A 8 -14.01 -2.71 14.53
N GLU A 9 -13.14 -3.09 15.46
CA GLU A 9 -12.35 -2.13 16.24
C GLU A 9 -11.40 -1.35 15.34
N ALA A 10 -10.73 -2.06 14.42
CA ALA A 10 -9.79 -1.41 13.52
C ALA A 10 -10.51 -0.43 12.60
N VAL A 11 -11.69 -0.81 12.10
CA VAL A 11 -12.47 0.06 11.24
C VAL A 11 -12.95 1.28 12.01
N ALA A 12 -13.40 1.09 13.25
CA ALA A 12 -13.88 2.19 14.07
C ALA A 12 -12.78 3.20 14.41
N ALA A 13 -11.52 2.76 14.41
CA ALA A 13 -10.39 3.62 14.73
C ALA A 13 -9.93 4.47 13.55
N LEU A 14 -10.46 4.24 12.35
CA LEU A 14 -10.03 4.99 11.17
C LEU A 14 -10.49 6.43 11.23
N THR A 15 -9.68 7.34 10.67
CA THR A 15 -10.12 8.71 10.45
C THR A 15 -11.19 8.69 9.35
N ARG A 16 -11.88 9.80 9.18
CA ARG A 16 -12.90 9.91 8.14
C ARG A 16 -12.30 9.64 6.76
N GLU A 17 -11.13 10.20 6.49
CA GLU A 17 -10.46 10.02 5.21
C GLU A 17 -10.02 8.56 5.02
N GLN A 18 -9.45 7.95 6.04
CA GLN A 18 -9.04 6.55 5.97
C GLN A 18 -10.25 5.63 5.71
N TYR A 19 -11.37 5.92 6.36
CA TYR A 19 -12.59 5.14 6.15
C TYR A 19 -13.10 5.30 4.72
N ARG A 20 -13.15 6.54 4.24
CA ARG A 20 -13.65 6.80 2.89
C ARG A 20 -12.79 6.08 1.85
N VAL A 21 -11.48 6.11 2.00
CA VAL A 21 -10.57 5.49 1.03
C VAL A 21 -10.65 3.97 1.09
N THR A 22 -10.54 3.39 2.29
CA THR A 22 -10.45 1.93 2.40
C THR A 22 -11.78 1.22 2.31
N GLN A 23 -12.84 1.83 2.83
CA GLN A 23 -14.14 1.17 2.94
C GLN A 23 -15.15 1.62 1.88
N GLN A 24 -14.92 2.76 1.26
CA GLN A 24 -15.84 3.30 0.26
C GLN A 24 -15.16 3.52 -1.09
N SER A 25 -14.00 2.92 -1.28
CA SER A 25 -13.22 2.99 -2.51
C SER A 25 -12.92 4.43 -2.94
N GLY A 26 -12.69 5.30 -1.97
CA GLY A 26 -12.36 6.69 -2.26
C GLY A 26 -10.91 6.84 -2.72
N THR A 27 -10.61 8.02 -3.24
CA THR A 27 -9.26 8.36 -3.66
C THR A 27 -8.88 9.66 -2.97
N GLU A 28 -7.72 9.67 -2.30
CA GLU A 28 -7.25 10.90 -1.68
C GLU A 28 -6.83 11.89 -2.75
N ALA A 29 -6.84 13.18 -2.42
CA ALA A 29 -6.44 14.21 -3.38
C ALA A 29 -4.96 14.06 -3.72
N PRO A 30 -4.58 14.22 -4.98
CA PRO A 30 -3.17 14.04 -5.36
C PRO A 30 -2.28 15.06 -4.63
N GLY A 31 -1.12 14.59 -4.22
CA GLY A 31 -0.15 15.42 -3.54
C GLY A 31 -0.42 15.67 -2.06
N THR A 32 -1.48 15.10 -1.50
CA THR A 32 -1.85 15.40 -0.11
C THR A 32 -1.52 14.28 0.88
N GLY A 33 -1.14 13.09 0.41
CA GLY A 33 -0.93 11.96 1.30
C GLY A 33 0.30 12.13 2.18
N GLU A 34 0.19 11.74 3.44
CA GLU A 34 1.28 11.90 4.40
C GLU A 34 2.51 11.07 4.04
N LEU A 35 2.32 9.98 3.33
CA LEU A 35 3.42 9.09 2.99
C LEU A 35 4.00 9.32 1.60
N LEU A 36 3.47 10.30 0.87
CA LEU A 36 3.93 10.55 -0.50
C LEU A 36 5.43 10.79 -0.57
N ASP A 37 5.95 11.64 0.30
CA ASP A 37 7.36 12.00 0.28
C ASP A 37 8.20 11.23 1.29
N ASN A 38 7.63 10.21 1.91
CA ASN A 38 8.35 9.44 2.91
C ASN A 38 9.44 8.59 2.24
N GLU A 39 10.69 8.77 2.65
CA GLU A 39 11.82 8.00 2.11
C GLU A 39 12.53 7.19 3.19
N GLU A 40 11.93 7.06 4.36
CA GLU A 40 12.52 6.28 5.44
C GLU A 40 12.49 4.79 5.11
N PRO A 41 13.47 4.01 5.59
CA PRO A 41 13.44 2.57 5.35
C PRO A 41 12.39 1.89 6.22
N GLY A 42 11.58 1.04 5.61
CA GLY A 42 10.53 0.34 6.32
C GLY A 42 9.55 -0.29 5.37
N ILE A 43 8.39 -0.67 5.92
CA ILE A 43 7.33 -1.26 5.12
C ILE A 43 6.03 -0.49 5.30
N TYR A 44 5.14 -0.67 4.35
CA TYR A 44 3.83 -0.05 4.35
C TYR A 44 2.80 -1.17 4.51
N VAL A 45 1.99 -1.08 5.56
CA VAL A 45 1.01 -2.11 5.88
C VAL A 45 -0.40 -1.57 5.73
N ASP A 46 -1.37 -2.46 5.56
CA ASP A 46 -2.78 -2.09 5.49
C ASP A 46 -3.18 -1.40 6.80
N ILE A 47 -3.74 -0.20 6.70
CA ILE A 47 -4.13 0.57 7.90
C ILE A 47 -5.21 -0.17 8.71
N VAL A 48 -5.95 -1.06 8.07
CA VAL A 48 -7.03 -1.79 8.72
C VAL A 48 -6.54 -3.08 9.37
N SER A 49 -5.80 -3.90 8.64
CA SER A 49 -5.44 -5.24 9.10
C SER A 49 -4.00 -5.38 9.58
N GLY A 50 -3.14 -4.46 9.17
CA GLY A 50 -1.71 -4.59 9.44
C GLY A 50 -0.99 -5.52 8.47
N GLU A 51 -1.66 -5.99 7.43
CA GLU A 51 -1.04 -6.89 6.46
C GLU A 51 0.09 -6.15 5.72
N PRO A 52 1.31 -6.72 5.65
CA PRO A 52 2.42 -6.06 4.97
C PRO A 52 2.19 -6.04 3.46
N LEU A 53 2.24 -4.87 2.86
CA LEU A 53 1.87 -4.69 1.47
C LEU A 53 3.04 -4.27 0.59
N PHE A 54 3.79 -3.24 0.97
CA PHE A 54 4.86 -2.71 0.13
C PHE A 54 6.09 -2.35 0.96
N ALA A 55 7.26 -2.41 0.34
CA ALA A 55 8.53 -2.07 1.00
C ALA A 55 9.09 -0.78 0.45
N SER A 56 9.82 -0.06 1.30
CA SER A 56 10.45 1.20 0.90
C SER A 56 11.42 1.01 -0.26
N ALA A 57 12.07 -0.15 -0.36
CA ALA A 57 13.00 -0.43 -1.45
C ALA A 57 12.32 -0.44 -2.81
N ASP A 58 11.01 -0.66 -2.85
CA ASP A 58 10.25 -0.69 -4.09
C ASP A 58 9.48 0.59 -4.37
N LYS A 59 9.62 1.59 -3.50
CA LYS A 59 8.94 2.87 -3.68
C LYS A 59 9.76 3.74 -4.64
N PHE A 60 9.08 4.44 -5.52
CA PHE A 60 9.77 5.32 -6.47
C PHE A 60 8.95 6.57 -6.74
N GLU A 61 9.63 7.60 -7.27
CA GLU A 61 9.00 8.88 -7.56
C GLU A 61 8.38 8.80 -8.95
N SER A 62 7.08 8.70 -9.02
CA SER A 62 6.38 8.58 -10.29
C SER A 62 5.81 9.92 -10.78
N GLY A 63 5.67 10.88 -9.89
CA GLY A 63 5.06 12.16 -10.25
C GLY A 63 3.53 12.11 -10.33
N CYS A 64 2.90 11.01 -9.97
CA CYS A 64 1.45 10.89 -10.10
C CYS A 64 0.66 11.52 -8.95
N GLY A 65 1.33 11.90 -7.87
CA GLY A 65 0.63 12.52 -6.73
C GLY A 65 0.26 11.55 -5.61
N TRP A 66 0.58 10.26 -5.77
CA TRP A 66 0.33 9.24 -4.76
C TRP A 66 1.57 8.37 -4.58
N PRO A 67 1.76 7.75 -3.41
CA PRO A 67 2.87 6.81 -3.23
C PRO A 67 2.86 5.74 -4.32
N SER A 68 4.00 5.46 -4.91
CA SER A 68 4.11 4.52 -6.02
C SER A 68 5.14 3.45 -5.71
N PHE A 69 4.83 2.21 -6.06
CA PHE A 69 5.68 1.06 -5.78
C PHE A 69 5.77 0.17 -7.02
N THR A 70 6.87 -0.55 -7.16
CA THR A 70 7.08 -1.41 -8.32
C THR A 70 6.47 -2.79 -8.14
N LYS A 71 6.29 -3.25 -6.90
CA LYS A 71 5.72 -4.56 -6.61
C LYS A 71 5.31 -4.66 -5.15
N PRO A 72 4.39 -5.56 -4.81
CA PRO A 72 4.08 -5.83 -3.40
C PRO A 72 5.18 -6.68 -2.75
N ILE A 73 5.27 -6.65 -1.42
CA ILE A 73 6.21 -7.49 -0.67
C ILE A 73 5.90 -8.96 -0.91
N VAL A 74 4.62 -9.31 -0.76
CA VAL A 74 4.15 -10.68 -1.00
C VAL A 74 3.00 -10.56 -1.97
N PRO A 75 3.13 -11.07 -3.19
CA PRO A 75 2.05 -10.91 -4.18
C PRO A 75 0.69 -11.39 -3.70
N ALA A 76 0.66 -12.41 -2.84
CA ALA A 76 -0.61 -12.94 -2.34
C ALA A 76 -1.33 -12.00 -1.38
N HIS A 77 -0.66 -10.93 -0.91
CA HIS A 77 -1.29 -9.99 0.02
C HIS A 77 -2.13 -8.94 -0.70
N VAL A 78 -2.10 -8.89 -2.03
CA VAL A 78 -2.91 -7.95 -2.78
C VAL A 78 -3.73 -8.71 -3.83
N ASN A 79 -4.92 -8.20 -4.09
CA ASN A 79 -5.80 -8.72 -5.14
C ASN A 79 -6.00 -7.64 -6.17
N GLU A 80 -6.11 -8.04 -7.43
CA GLU A 80 -6.33 -7.12 -8.54
C GLU A 80 -7.70 -7.38 -9.13
N LEU A 81 -8.48 -6.30 -9.29
CA LEU A 81 -9.84 -6.41 -9.81
C LEU A 81 -10.03 -5.40 -10.93
N LYS A 82 -10.83 -5.77 -11.91
CA LYS A 82 -11.14 -4.87 -13.00
C LYS A 82 -12.06 -3.76 -12.49
N ASP A 83 -11.69 -2.52 -12.79
CA ASP A 83 -12.45 -1.34 -12.37
C ASP A 83 -12.88 -0.57 -13.62
N GLY A 84 -14.17 -0.58 -13.90
CA GLY A 84 -14.73 0.13 -15.05
C GLY A 84 -15.31 1.50 -14.72
N SER A 85 -15.05 2.02 -13.52
CA SER A 85 -15.63 3.30 -13.12
C SER A 85 -15.02 4.47 -13.89
N HIS A 86 -15.69 5.60 -13.87
CA HIS A 86 -15.24 6.86 -14.49
C HIS A 86 -14.99 6.73 -16.00
N GLY A 87 -15.66 5.80 -16.66
CA GLY A 87 -15.52 5.64 -18.11
C GLY A 87 -14.17 5.06 -18.53
N MET A 88 -13.40 4.51 -17.60
CA MET A 88 -12.10 3.95 -17.87
C MET A 88 -12.06 2.50 -17.43
N ILE A 89 -11.14 1.73 -17.99
CA ILE A 89 -10.90 0.38 -17.54
C ILE A 89 -9.53 0.37 -16.87
N ARG A 90 -9.53 0.16 -15.56
CA ARG A 90 -8.30 0.15 -14.78
C ARG A 90 -8.25 -1.13 -13.94
N THR A 91 -7.11 -1.40 -13.30
CA THR A 91 -6.98 -2.53 -12.40
C THR A 91 -6.88 -1.99 -10.97
N GLU A 92 -7.89 -2.28 -10.19
CA GLU A 92 -7.93 -1.87 -8.79
C GLU A 92 -7.11 -2.82 -7.95
N VAL A 93 -6.43 -2.31 -6.92
CA VAL A 93 -5.64 -3.11 -5.99
C VAL A 93 -6.29 -3.03 -4.62
N ARG A 94 -6.54 -4.19 -4.02
CA ARG A 94 -7.12 -4.29 -2.68
C ARG A 94 -6.27 -5.24 -1.85
N SER A 95 -6.26 -5.05 -0.53
CA SER A 95 -5.54 -5.96 0.34
C SER A 95 -6.30 -7.27 0.46
N SER A 96 -5.58 -8.39 0.63
CA SER A 96 -6.21 -9.70 0.69
C SER A 96 -6.94 -9.93 2.01
N ALA A 97 -6.34 -9.53 3.12
CA ALA A 97 -6.88 -9.89 4.43
C ALA A 97 -8.08 -9.05 4.82
N ALA A 98 -8.10 -7.77 4.49
CA ALA A 98 -9.17 -6.88 4.90
C ALA A 98 -10.00 -6.33 3.73
N ASP A 99 -9.61 -6.67 2.52
CA ASP A 99 -10.26 -6.17 1.31
C ASP A 99 -10.35 -4.64 1.30
N SER A 100 -9.31 -3.98 1.82
CA SER A 100 -9.24 -2.53 1.80
C SER A 100 -8.91 -2.05 0.39
N HIS A 101 -9.61 -1.01 -0.06
CA HIS A 101 -9.24 -0.38 -1.33
C HIS A 101 -7.91 0.33 -1.14
N LEU A 102 -6.92 -0.02 -1.95
CA LEU A 102 -5.59 0.57 -1.85
C LEU A 102 -5.35 1.59 -2.95
N GLY A 103 -5.70 1.27 -4.15
CA GLY A 103 -5.45 2.12 -5.31
C GLY A 103 -5.56 1.32 -6.58
N HIS A 104 -4.68 1.61 -7.54
CA HIS A 104 -4.69 0.97 -8.85
C HIS A 104 -3.27 0.62 -9.28
N VAL A 105 -3.15 -0.35 -10.17
CA VAL A 105 -1.86 -0.71 -10.76
C VAL A 105 -1.91 -0.42 -12.26
N PHE A 106 -0.83 0.14 -12.78
CA PHE A 106 -0.69 0.50 -14.20
C PHE A 106 0.56 -0.15 -14.76
N ASP A 107 0.64 -0.26 -16.08
CA ASP A 107 1.77 -0.91 -16.75
C ASP A 107 2.79 0.08 -17.30
N ASP A 108 2.80 1.28 -16.78
CA ASP A 108 3.75 2.32 -17.20
C ASP A 108 4.82 2.60 -16.13
N GLY A 109 5.18 1.59 -15.37
CA GLY A 109 6.24 1.69 -14.37
C GLY A 109 7.62 1.48 -14.95
N PRO A 110 8.66 1.52 -14.08
CA PRO A 110 10.05 1.35 -14.52
C PRO A 110 10.26 -0.03 -15.14
N ARG A 111 10.72 -0.06 -16.37
CA ARG A 111 10.87 -1.32 -17.10
C ARG A 111 11.92 -2.23 -16.48
N ASP A 112 12.98 -1.64 -15.96
CA ASP A 112 14.05 -2.42 -15.33
C ASP A 112 13.63 -2.99 -13.99
N ARG A 113 12.42 -2.65 -13.51
CA ARG A 113 11.93 -3.14 -12.22
C ARG A 113 10.58 -3.85 -12.37
N GLY A 114 10.27 -4.34 -13.56
CA GLY A 114 9.06 -5.11 -13.78
C GLY A 114 7.97 -4.40 -14.58
N GLY A 115 8.13 -3.10 -14.81
CA GLY A 115 7.20 -2.36 -15.68
C GLY A 115 5.87 -1.98 -15.07
N LEU A 116 5.64 -2.24 -13.79
CA LEU A 116 4.37 -1.93 -13.13
C LEU A 116 4.50 -0.73 -12.22
N ARG A 117 3.40 0.01 -12.05
CA ARG A 117 3.32 1.13 -11.13
C ARG A 117 2.07 0.93 -10.27
N TYR A 118 2.30 0.56 -9.01
CA TYR A 118 1.22 0.45 -8.02
C TYR A 118 1.05 1.83 -7.41
N CYS A 119 -0.04 2.49 -7.74
CA CYS A 119 -0.33 3.85 -7.29
C CYS A 119 -1.31 3.75 -6.13
N ILE A 120 -0.84 4.00 -4.92
CA ILE A 120 -1.53 3.60 -3.69
C ILE A 120 -1.82 4.83 -2.83
N ASN A 121 -3.03 4.89 -2.26
CA ASN A 121 -3.40 5.98 -1.37
C ASN A 121 -2.67 5.90 -0.04
N SER A 122 -2.10 7.02 0.43
CA SER A 122 -1.46 7.06 1.75
C SER A 122 -2.46 6.71 2.83
N ALA A 123 -3.72 7.12 2.67
CA ALA A 123 -4.75 6.90 3.69
C ALA A 123 -5.07 5.43 3.91
N SER A 124 -4.69 4.54 2.98
CA SER A 124 -4.92 3.11 3.15
C SER A 124 -3.73 2.41 3.80
N LEU A 125 -2.65 3.15 4.07
CA LEU A 125 -1.38 2.57 4.54
C LEU A 125 -0.98 3.10 5.91
N ARG A 126 -0.23 2.28 6.63
CA ARG A 126 0.49 2.71 7.83
C ARG A 126 1.95 2.35 7.61
N PHE A 127 2.86 3.28 7.89
CA PHE A 127 4.28 3.03 7.73
C PHE A 127 4.87 2.46 9.00
N VAL A 128 5.70 1.41 8.86
CA VAL A 128 6.42 0.81 9.99
C VAL A 128 7.91 0.95 9.67
N HIS A 129 8.60 1.78 10.45
CA HIS A 129 10.03 2.01 10.25
C HIS A 129 10.81 0.72 10.47
N ARG A 130 11.90 0.55 9.71
CA ARG A 130 12.73 -0.65 9.81
C ARG A 130 13.09 -0.99 11.25
N ASP A 131 13.41 0.04 12.05
CA ASP A 131 13.85 -0.18 13.43
C ASP A 131 12.72 -0.69 14.32
N ASP A 132 11.48 -0.55 13.91
CA ASP A 132 10.33 -1.01 14.69
C ASP A 132 9.76 -2.32 14.17
N MET A 133 10.26 -2.80 13.04
CA MET A 133 9.65 -3.96 12.38
C MET A 133 9.68 -5.21 13.23
N ALA A 134 10.82 -5.50 13.86
CA ALA A 134 10.93 -6.71 14.67
C ALA A 134 9.97 -6.65 15.85
N ALA A 135 9.86 -5.49 16.51
CA ALA A 135 8.99 -5.33 17.66
C ALA A 135 7.52 -5.44 17.30
N GLU A 136 7.16 -5.06 16.07
CA GLU A 136 5.77 -5.11 15.64
C GLU A 136 5.41 -6.39 14.90
N GLY A 137 6.32 -7.36 14.84
CA GLY A 137 6.01 -8.65 14.23
C GLY A 137 6.33 -8.77 12.76
N TYR A 138 7.06 -7.81 12.19
CA TYR A 138 7.40 -7.82 10.77
C TYR A 138 8.87 -8.12 10.50
N GLY A 139 9.56 -8.74 11.45
CA GLY A 139 11.00 -8.97 11.30
C GLY A 139 11.39 -9.78 10.09
N GLU A 140 10.51 -10.67 9.62
CA GLU A 140 10.83 -11.50 8.47
C GLU A 140 10.95 -10.71 7.16
N TYR A 141 10.53 -9.44 7.14
CA TYR A 141 10.60 -8.62 5.93
C TYR A 141 11.75 -7.63 5.94
N ILE A 142 12.60 -7.66 6.96
CA ILE A 142 13.70 -6.70 7.07
C ILE A 142 14.65 -6.81 5.88
N ASP A 143 14.89 -8.03 5.38
CA ASP A 143 15.77 -8.23 4.23
C ASP A 143 15.27 -7.48 2.98
N GLN A 144 13.99 -7.28 2.85
CA GLN A 144 13.46 -6.59 1.68
C GLN A 144 13.57 -5.08 1.78
N VAL A 145 13.77 -4.58 2.98
CA VAL A 145 13.90 -3.15 3.21
C VAL A 145 15.35 -2.72 3.11
N GLU A 146 16.25 -3.57 3.56
CA GLU A 146 17.66 -3.26 3.53
C GLU A 146 18.32 -3.52 2.22
N ASP A 147 17.63 -3.46 1.17
CA ASP A 147 18.16 -3.66 -0.04
C ASP A 147 19.06 -2.67 -0.34
N VAL A 148 19.86 -2.94 -0.74
CA VAL A 148 20.56 -2.41 -1.22
C VAL A 148 20.67 -1.36 -1.94
N LYS A 149 21.09 -0.57 -1.80
CA LYS A 149 21.25 0.54 -2.49
C LYS A 149 22.51 0.64 -3.02
#